data_925b2b90150efb0850e49e314097cab9
#
_entry.id   925b2b90150efb0850e49e314097cab9
#
_cell.length_a   1.000
_cell.length_b   1.000
_cell.length_c   1.000
_cell.angle_alpha   90.00
_cell.angle_beta   90.00
_cell.angle_gamma   90.00
#
_symmetry.space_group_name_H-M   'P 1'
#
loop_
_entity.id
_entity.type
_entity.pdbx_description
1 polymer ?
#
loop_
_entity_poly.entity_id
_entity_poly.type
_entity_poly.pdbx_seq_one_letter_code
_entity_poly.pdbx_strand_id
1 'polypeptide(L)'
;GSEMCIRDSFKVIYGMEAYFVNDLVPAVSGESSRSLDDEFICFDLETTGLSARKDRITEIGAVRIRGGEVTEHFDTFVNPEMPIPQKITELTGITDAMVQDAPSEAEALARFYEFCGNRNMVLVAHNAGFDTGFLRAAAERCGMGFEYPYIDSVPVCRSLLKDIKNCKLDTVASYLKLKPFNHHRADDDAAVLGEIFLNLIARLKDDRGAKTVADINSALAGGDPKKLPAYHQIILVKNQTGLKNLYRIISEGHLHYFYRTPRTPKSVLSQYREGLLIGSACEAGELF
;
A
#
# COMPACT_ATOMS: atom_id res chain seq x y z
N GLY A 1 -53.64 21.51 -14.59
CA GLY A 1 -52.56 22.32 -15.23
C GLY A 1 -51.42 22.69 -14.27
N SER A 2 -51.53 22.39 -12.96
CA SER A 2 -50.52 22.77 -11.99
C SER A 2 -49.49 21.65 -11.63
N GLU A 3 -49.78 20.42 -11.97
CA GLU A 3 -48.86 19.31 -11.69
C GLU A 3 -47.71 19.14 -12.69
N MET A 4 -47.86 19.69 -13.91
CA MET A 4 -46.83 19.56 -14.94
C MET A 4 -45.66 20.55 -14.73
N CYS A 5 -45.90 21.71 -14.14
CA CYS A 5 -44.88 22.73 -13.93
C CYS A 5 -43.92 22.40 -12.78
N ILE A 6 -44.29 21.54 -11.85
CA ILE A 6 -43.42 21.17 -10.69
C ILE A 6 -42.43 20.07 -11.09
N ARG A 7 -42.79 19.22 -12.07
CA ARG A 7 -41.92 18.12 -12.54
C ARG A 7 -40.69 18.59 -13.32
N ASP A 8 -40.80 19.70 -14.05
CA ASP A 8 -39.71 20.16 -14.93
C ASP A 8 -38.69 21.07 -14.23
N SER A 9 -39.05 21.62 -13.05
CA SER A 9 -38.21 22.57 -12.33
C SER A 9 -37.41 21.98 -11.14
N PHE A 10 -37.69 20.73 -10.77
CA PHE A 10 -37.04 20.11 -9.59
C PHE A 10 -36.41 18.76 -9.95
N LYS A 11 -35.08 18.72 -9.95
CA LYS A 11 -34.33 17.49 -10.19
C LYS A 11 -33.97 16.82 -8.89
N VAL A 12 -34.49 15.63 -8.64
CA VAL A 12 -34.11 14.78 -7.50
C VAL A 12 -32.97 13.89 -7.91
N ILE A 13 -31.87 13.91 -7.14
CA ILE A 13 -30.73 13.02 -7.27
C ILE A 13 -30.78 12.01 -6.12
N TYR A 14 -30.92 10.74 -6.44
CA TYR A 14 -30.86 9.66 -5.46
C TYR A 14 -29.41 9.36 -5.08
N GLY A 15 -29.17 9.02 -3.83
CA GLY A 15 -27.86 8.66 -3.36
C GLY A 15 -27.90 8.03 -1.98
N MET A 16 -26.75 7.59 -1.51
CA MET A 16 -26.55 7.08 -0.16
C MET A 16 -25.18 7.49 0.37
N GLU A 17 -25.05 7.59 1.68
CA GLU A 17 -23.79 7.50 2.38
C GLU A 17 -23.54 6.03 2.74
N ALA A 18 -22.45 5.47 2.21
CA ALA A 18 -22.10 4.08 2.36
C ALA A 18 -20.99 3.89 3.39
N TYR A 19 -21.03 2.78 4.10
CA TYR A 19 -19.88 2.28 4.88
C TYR A 19 -19.00 1.43 3.98
N PHE A 20 -18.15 2.11 3.23
CA PHE A 20 -17.25 1.51 2.25
C PHE A 20 -16.17 0.67 2.94
N VAL A 21 -15.89 -0.50 2.38
CA VAL A 21 -14.82 -1.39 2.84
C VAL A 21 -13.94 -1.76 1.66
N ASN A 22 -12.65 -1.49 1.79
CA ASN A 22 -11.69 -1.83 0.75
C ASN A 22 -11.26 -3.30 0.89
N ASP A 23 -12.05 -4.21 0.35
CA ASP A 23 -11.78 -5.66 0.30
C ASP A 23 -10.89 -6.06 -0.89
N LEU A 24 -10.57 -5.10 -1.76
CA LEU A 24 -9.71 -5.28 -2.93
C LEU A 24 -8.42 -4.47 -2.83
N VAL A 25 -7.92 -4.18 -1.63
CA VAL A 25 -6.61 -3.51 -1.51
C VAL A 25 -5.55 -4.46 -2.08
N PRO A 26 -5.03 -4.22 -3.29
CA PRO A 26 -4.04 -5.10 -3.86
C PRO A 26 -2.74 -4.97 -3.07
N ALA A 27 -2.20 -6.12 -2.64
CA ALA A 27 -0.86 -6.15 -2.09
C ALA A 27 0.20 -5.95 -3.19
N VAL A 28 -0.13 -6.31 -4.42
CA VAL A 28 0.75 -6.18 -5.60
C VAL A 28 0.29 -5.03 -6.47
N SER A 29 1.22 -4.16 -6.83
CA SER A 29 1.04 -3.07 -7.78
C SER A 29 2.00 -3.27 -8.96
N GLY A 30 1.49 -3.07 -10.18
CA GLY A 30 2.19 -3.44 -11.41
C GLY A 30 1.96 -4.92 -11.79
N GLU A 31 2.39 -5.27 -13.00
CA GLU A 31 2.26 -6.64 -13.51
C GLU A 31 3.58 -7.39 -13.34
N SER A 32 3.52 -8.62 -12.80
CA SER A 32 4.66 -9.52 -12.72
C SER A 32 4.20 -10.98 -12.69
N SER A 33 4.76 -11.79 -13.58
CA SER A 33 4.59 -13.24 -13.60
C SER A 33 5.72 -13.98 -12.86
N ARG A 34 6.56 -13.23 -12.11
CA ARG A 34 7.69 -13.80 -11.38
C ARG A 34 7.21 -14.86 -10.39
N SER A 35 7.93 -15.98 -10.31
CA SER A 35 7.67 -17.02 -9.32
C SER A 35 7.90 -16.49 -7.89
N LEU A 36 7.20 -17.03 -6.91
CA LEU A 36 7.48 -16.75 -5.49
C LEU A 36 8.78 -17.43 -5.01
N ASP A 37 9.40 -18.27 -5.82
CA ASP A 37 10.71 -18.86 -5.57
C ASP A 37 11.88 -18.07 -6.21
N ASP A 38 11.55 -17.00 -6.96
CA ASP A 38 12.54 -16.13 -7.59
C ASP A 38 13.10 -15.10 -6.59
N GLU A 39 13.91 -14.17 -7.13
CA GLU A 39 14.52 -13.09 -6.38
C GLU A 39 13.54 -11.93 -6.14
N PHE A 40 13.69 -11.29 -4.98
CA PHE A 40 13.00 -10.05 -4.60
C PHE A 40 13.97 -9.08 -3.96
N ILE A 41 13.66 -7.79 -4.03
CA ILE A 41 14.36 -6.73 -3.28
C ILE A 41 13.41 -6.20 -2.22
N CYS A 42 13.71 -6.46 -0.95
CA CYS A 42 13.05 -5.80 0.16
C CYS A 42 13.79 -4.50 0.48
N PHE A 43 13.07 -3.40 0.63
CA PHE A 43 13.70 -2.09 0.86
C PHE A 43 12.87 -1.24 1.82
N ASP A 44 13.55 -0.28 2.43
CA ASP A 44 13.00 0.73 3.31
C ASP A 44 13.70 2.06 3.09
N LEU A 45 13.06 3.17 3.42
CA LEU A 45 13.57 4.51 3.26
C LEU A 45 13.47 5.31 4.57
N GLU A 46 14.54 6.04 4.89
CA GLU A 46 14.44 7.15 5.83
C GLU A 46 14.34 8.47 5.08
N THR A 47 13.59 9.41 5.64
CA THR A 47 13.21 10.65 4.95
C THR A 47 13.21 11.84 5.89
N THR A 48 13.28 13.06 5.36
CA THR A 48 13.21 14.30 6.15
C THR A 48 11.79 14.61 6.67
N GLY A 49 10.77 13.83 6.27
CA GLY A 49 9.39 14.02 6.67
C GLY A 49 8.43 13.10 5.93
N LEU A 50 7.13 13.38 5.94
CA LEU A 50 6.10 12.47 5.44
C LEU A 50 5.59 12.80 4.03
N SER A 51 5.98 13.91 3.45
CA SER A 51 5.47 14.39 2.17
C SER A 51 6.48 14.20 1.05
N ALA A 52 6.31 13.20 0.20
CA ALA A 52 7.19 12.92 -0.93
C ALA A 52 7.43 14.13 -1.87
N ARG A 53 6.50 15.10 -1.89
CA ARG A 53 6.66 16.36 -2.67
C ARG A 53 7.60 17.36 -2.01
N LYS A 54 7.53 17.49 -0.66
CA LYS A 54 8.24 18.52 0.11
C LYS A 54 9.52 17.99 0.74
N ASP A 55 9.50 16.74 1.12
CA ASP A 55 10.56 16.08 1.86
C ASP A 55 11.47 15.27 0.92
N ARG A 56 12.59 14.80 1.44
CA ARG A 56 13.65 14.12 0.70
C ARG A 56 14.05 12.84 1.40
N ILE A 57 14.61 11.92 0.62
CA ILE A 57 15.23 10.70 1.12
C ILE A 57 16.54 11.05 1.83
N THR A 58 16.79 10.43 2.97
CA THR A 58 18.06 10.55 3.74
C THR A 58 18.84 9.25 3.81
N GLU A 59 18.17 8.10 3.66
CA GLU A 59 18.80 6.77 3.60
C GLU A 59 17.97 5.83 2.74
N ILE A 60 18.64 4.94 2.00
CA ILE A 60 18.01 3.85 1.26
C ILE A 60 18.67 2.56 1.74
N GLY A 61 17.90 1.70 2.41
CA GLY A 61 18.30 0.36 2.78
C GLY A 61 17.60 -0.68 1.93
N ALA A 62 18.31 -1.72 1.50
CA ALA A 62 17.69 -2.80 0.75
C ALA A 62 18.44 -4.12 0.94
N VAL A 63 17.69 -5.22 0.82
CA VAL A 63 18.25 -6.56 0.79
C VAL A 63 17.70 -7.33 -0.40
N ARG A 64 18.55 -8.18 -0.99
CA ARG A 64 18.14 -9.14 -1.99
C ARG A 64 17.80 -10.48 -1.34
N ILE A 65 16.64 -11.00 -1.67
CA ILE A 65 16.23 -12.34 -1.29
C ILE A 65 16.43 -13.25 -2.52
N ARG A 66 17.08 -14.38 -2.31
CA ARG A 66 17.26 -15.42 -3.34
C ARG A 66 17.34 -16.79 -2.67
N GLY A 67 16.64 -17.78 -3.22
CA GLY A 67 16.71 -19.16 -2.73
C GLY A 67 16.25 -19.37 -1.29
N GLY A 68 15.36 -18.49 -0.79
CA GLY A 68 14.85 -18.55 0.58
C GLY A 68 15.73 -17.88 1.64
N GLU A 69 16.73 -17.14 1.23
CA GLU A 69 17.68 -16.45 2.12
C GLU A 69 17.91 -15.01 1.69
N VAL A 70 18.34 -14.17 2.63
CA VAL A 70 18.89 -12.85 2.36
C VAL A 70 20.34 -13.02 1.90
N THR A 71 20.66 -12.59 0.67
CA THR A 71 21.95 -12.86 0.03
C THR A 71 22.84 -11.64 -0.16
N GLU A 72 22.25 -10.48 -0.34
CA GLU A 72 22.98 -9.24 -0.62
C GLU A 72 22.33 -8.08 0.17
N HIS A 73 23.15 -7.13 0.59
CA HIS A 73 22.72 -5.91 1.28
C HIS A 73 23.13 -4.70 0.47
N PHE A 74 22.31 -3.68 0.49
CA PHE A 74 22.55 -2.36 -0.03
C PHE A 74 22.17 -1.34 1.02
N ASP A 75 23.06 -0.41 1.29
CA ASP A 75 22.80 0.72 2.16
C ASP A 75 23.53 1.97 1.65
N THR A 76 22.83 3.09 1.64
CA THR A 76 23.42 4.37 1.30
C THR A 76 22.68 5.52 1.95
N PHE A 77 23.42 6.40 2.62
CA PHE A 77 22.90 7.72 2.93
C PHE A 77 22.68 8.52 1.63
N VAL A 78 21.77 9.47 1.71
CA VAL A 78 21.44 10.40 0.63
C VAL A 78 21.52 11.81 1.17
N ASN A 79 22.23 12.70 0.47
CA ASN A 79 22.20 14.11 0.81
C ASN A 79 20.85 14.71 0.41
N PRO A 80 19.99 15.11 1.36
CA PRO A 80 18.67 15.63 1.04
C PRO A 80 18.70 17.07 0.50
N GLU A 81 19.88 17.73 0.50
CA GLU A 81 20.06 19.14 0.12
C GLU A 81 19.15 20.11 0.90
N MET A 82 18.71 19.71 2.07
CA MET A 82 17.89 20.48 3.00
C MET A 82 18.14 20.02 4.43
N PRO A 83 17.91 20.88 5.44
CA PRO A 83 18.09 20.49 6.85
C PRO A 83 17.14 19.36 7.24
N ILE A 84 17.65 18.40 8.01
CA ILE A 84 16.84 17.33 8.60
C ILE A 84 16.15 17.89 9.85
N PRO A 85 14.80 17.85 9.94
CA PRO A 85 14.10 18.31 11.13
C PRO A 85 14.54 17.55 12.39
N GLN A 86 14.71 18.26 13.51
CA GLN A 86 15.19 17.67 14.76
C GLN A 86 14.38 16.43 15.19
N LYS A 87 13.05 16.44 14.99
CA LYS A 87 12.18 15.30 15.29
C LYS A 87 12.54 14.05 14.47
N ILE A 88 12.99 14.24 13.24
CA ILE A 88 13.42 13.14 12.36
C ILE A 88 14.77 12.62 12.85
N THR A 89 15.71 13.52 13.15
CA THR A 89 17.00 13.11 13.75
C THR A 89 16.80 12.34 15.06
N GLU A 90 15.88 12.77 15.92
CA GLU A 90 15.55 12.07 17.16
C GLU A 90 14.96 10.68 16.91
N LEU A 91 14.22 10.50 15.80
CA LEU A 91 13.58 9.24 15.43
C LEU A 91 14.57 8.27 14.78
N THR A 92 15.31 8.73 13.76
CA THR A 92 16.16 7.91 12.89
C THR A 92 17.62 7.86 13.32
N GLY A 93 18.05 8.81 14.16
CA GLY A 93 19.47 9.02 14.49
C GLY A 93 20.28 9.67 13.38
N ILE A 94 19.69 9.94 12.20
CA ILE A 94 20.38 10.54 11.06
C ILE A 94 20.49 12.05 11.27
N THR A 95 21.72 12.57 11.18
CA THR A 95 22.02 13.99 11.35
C THR A 95 22.45 14.62 10.02
N ASP A 96 22.37 15.96 9.92
CA ASP A 96 22.88 16.70 8.75
C ASP A 96 24.34 16.39 8.48
N ALA A 97 25.17 16.23 9.52
CA ALA A 97 26.58 15.89 9.37
C ALA A 97 26.83 14.52 8.75
N MET A 98 25.93 13.55 8.94
CA MET A 98 26.08 12.22 8.36
C MET A 98 25.78 12.19 6.87
N VAL A 99 24.92 13.10 6.39
CA VAL A 99 24.42 13.11 5.02
C VAL A 99 25.06 14.19 4.15
N GLN A 100 25.80 15.15 4.71
CA GLN A 100 26.34 16.29 3.96
C GLN A 100 27.27 15.87 2.82
N ASP A 101 28.08 14.82 3.03
CA ASP A 101 29.02 14.28 2.03
C ASP A 101 28.48 13.00 1.35
N ALA A 102 27.21 12.65 1.62
CA ALA A 102 26.56 11.52 0.99
C ALA A 102 26.23 11.80 -0.50
N PRO A 103 26.01 10.75 -1.29
CA PRO A 103 25.57 10.90 -2.68
C PRO A 103 24.33 11.79 -2.80
N SER A 104 24.24 12.51 -3.91
CA SER A 104 23.00 13.20 -4.30
C SER A 104 21.85 12.21 -4.51
N GLU A 105 20.61 12.72 -4.47
CA GLU A 105 19.41 11.88 -4.73
C GLU A 105 19.52 11.12 -6.06
N ALA A 106 20.05 11.76 -7.12
CA ALA A 106 20.26 11.14 -8.43
C ALA A 106 21.30 10.00 -8.40
N GLU A 107 22.41 10.19 -7.73
CA GLU A 107 23.47 9.17 -7.61
C GLU A 107 23.02 8.00 -6.74
N ALA A 108 22.33 8.28 -5.64
CA ALA A 108 21.79 7.24 -4.75
C ALA A 108 20.74 6.38 -5.47
N LEU A 109 19.81 7.01 -6.22
CA LEU A 109 18.84 6.29 -7.04
C LEU A 109 19.50 5.45 -8.14
N ALA A 110 20.53 5.98 -8.80
CA ALA A 110 21.24 5.23 -9.82
C ALA A 110 21.89 3.97 -9.24
N ARG A 111 22.55 4.08 -8.08
CA ARG A 111 23.13 2.94 -7.36
C ARG A 111 22.05 1.93 -6.89
N PHE A 112 20.93 2.44 -6.38
CA PHE A 112 19.82 1.57 -5.97
C PHE A 112 19.23 0.82 -7.17
N TYR A 113 19.06 1.48 -8.34
CA TYR A 113 18.57 0.82 -9.56
C TYR A 113 19.58 -0.21 -10.10
N GLU A 114 20.87 0.07 -9.99
CA GLU A 114 21.92 -0.91 -10.30
C GLU A 114 21.82 -2.14 -9.39
N PHE A 115 21.63 -1.93 -8.09
CA PHE A 115 21.39 -3.01 -7.13
C PHE A 115 20.10 -3.78 -7.46
N CYS A 116 19.00 -3.12 -7.82
CA CYS A 116 17.77 -3.79 -8.24
C CYS A 116 17.95 -4.62 -9.52
N GLY A 117 18.84 -4.21 -10.42
CA GLY A 117 19.09 -4.89 -11.70
C GLY A 117 18.04 -4.51 -12.75
N ASN A 118 17.39 -5.50 -13.36
CA ASN A 118 16.43 -5.25 -14.43
C ASN A 118 15.09 -4.71 -13.92
N ARG A 119 14.32 -4.04 -14.78
CA ARG A 119 13.02 -3.44 -14.46
C ARG A 119 11.90 -4.45 -14.15
N ASN A 120 12.14 -5.74 -14.39
CA ASN A 120 11.21 -6.81 -14.02
C ASN A 120 11.42 -7.28 -12.58
N MET A 121 12.39 -6.72 -11.86
CA MET A 121 12.57 -6.98 -10.43
C MET A 121 11.33 -6.53 -9.67
N VAL A 122 10.88 -7.35 -8.74
CA VAL A 122 9.77 -7.01 -7.85
C VAL A 122 10.34 -6.47 -6.54
N LEU A 123 9.94 -5.26 -6.20
CA LEU A 123 10.31 -4.61 -4.96
C LEU A 123 9.29 -4.97 -3.86
N VAL A 124 9.74 -4.99 -2.63
CA VAL A 124 8.88 -5.25 -1.45
C VAL A 124 9.15 -4.18 -0.42
N ALA A 125 8.10 -3.54 0.07
CA ALA A 125 8.21 -2.60 1.17
C ALA A 125 7.09 -2.80 2.19
N HIS A 126 7.25 -2.24 3.38
CA HIS A 126 6.27 -2.32 4.45
C HIS A 126 5.47 -1.03 4.55
N ASN A 127 4.21 -1.01 4.12
CA ASN A 127 3.44 0.18 3.78
C ASN A 127 3.98 0.87 2.52
N ALA A 128 4.16 0.07 1.48
CA ALA A 128 4.88 0.40 0.25
C ALA A 128 4.43 1.69 -0.46
N GLY A 129 3.21 2.17 -0.19
CA GLY A 129 2.71 3.43 -0.73
C GLY A 129 3.56 4.63 -0.31
N PHE A 130 4.13 4.61 0.91
CA PHE A 130 5.04 5.63 1.41
C PHE A 130 6.36 5.61 0.63
N ASP A 131 7.07 4.51 0.67
CA ASP A 131 8.42 4.37 0.10
C ASP A 131 8.41 4.54 -1.43
N THR A 132 7.48 3.89 -2.11
CA THR A 132 7.34 4.03 -3.58
C THR A 132 6.90 5.44 -3.98
N GLY A 133 6.16 6.14 -3.12
CA GLY A 133 5.81 7.55 -3.30
C GLY A 133 7.05 8.44 -3.29
N PHE A 134 7.96 8.22 -2.35
CA PHE A 134 9.24 8.94 -2.29
C PHE A 134 10.16 8.58 -3.44
N LEU A 135 10.31 7.31 -3.79
CA LEU A 135 11.11 6.90 -4.96
C LEU A 135 10.60 7.50 -6.26
N ARG A 136 9.27 7.54 -6.48
CA ARG A 136 8.69 8.19 -7.67
C ARG A 136 8.97 9.69 -7.71
N ALA A 137 8.74 10.37 -6.58
CA ALA A 137 8.99 11.80 -6.51
C ALA A 137 10.47 12.15 -6.71
N ALA A 138 11.37 11.35 -6.14
CA ALA A 138 12.81 11.47 -6.32
C ALA A 138 13.22 11.21 -7.79
N ALA A 139 12.71 10.14 -8.38
CA ALA A 139 12.95 9.79 -9.78
C ALA A 139 12.47 10.91 -10.73
N GLU A 140 11.28 11.47 -10.49
CA GLU A 140 10.75 12.61 -11.27
C GLU A 140 11.65 13.84 -11.17
N ARG A 141 12.11 14.19 -9.96
CA ARG A 141 13.05 15.32 -9.76
C ARG A 141 14.38 15.13 -10.49
N CYS A 142 14.84 13.87 -10.55
CA CYS A 142 16.12 13.52 -11.21
C CYS A 142 15.96 13.21 -12.70
N GLY A 143 14.77 13.36 -13.29
CA GLY A 143 14.51 13.01 -14.69
C GLY A 143 14.62 11.51 -14.98
N MET A 144 14.45 10.68 -13.95
CA MET A 144 14.47 9.21 -14.03
C MET A 144 13.04 8.66 -14.02
N GLY A 145 12.84 7.42 -14.48
CA GLY A 145 11.59 6.69 -14.33
C GLY A 145 11.62 5.74 -13.12
N PHE A 146 10.44 5.49 -12.54
CA PHE A 146 10.22 4.42 -11.56
C PHE A 146 9.15 3.48 -12.10
N GLU A 147 9.54 2.33 -12.60
CA GLU A 147 8.65 1.38 -13.31
C GLU A 147 8.72 -0.04 -12.72
N TYR A 148 9.14 -0.18 -11.47
CA TYR A 148 9.20 -1.48 -10.81
C TYR A 148 7.81 -1.91 -10.31
N PRO A 149 7.38 -3.17 -10.56
CA PRO A 149 6.29 -3.76 -9.81
C PRO A 149 6.71 -3.92 -8.35
N TYR A 150 5.74 -3.79 -7.43
CA TYR A 150 6.06 -3.91 -6.02
C TYR A 150 4.96 -4.61 -5.21
N ILE A 151 5.34 -5.14 -4.07
CA ILE A 151 4.47 -5.79 -3.09
C ILE A 151 4.47 -4.95 -1.82
N ASP A 152 3.28 -4.61 -1.32
CA ASP A 152 3.09 -4.10 0.04
C ASP A 152 2.89 -5.28 1.00
N SER A 153 3.81 -5.44 1.94
CA SER A 153 3.76 -6.54 2.90
C SER A 153 2.65 -6.36 3.95
N VAL A 154 2.14 -5.15 4.20
CA VAL A 154 1.10 -4.89 5.21
C VAL A 154 -0.22 -5.61 4.89
N PRO A 155 -0.81 -5.51 3.69
CA PRO A 155 -1.99 -6.28 3.33
C PRO A 155 -1.77 -7.79 3.40
N VAL A 156 -0.57 -8.26 3.04
CA VAL A 156 -0.20 -9.69 3.13
C VAL A 156 -0.18 -10.13 4.60
N CYS A 157 0.50 -9.40 5.48
CA CYS A 157 0.51 -9.66 6.91
C CYS A 157 -0.91 -9.71 7.49
N ARG A 158 -1.73 -8.71 7.16
CA ARG A 158 -3.11 -8.60 7.66
C ARG A 158 -3.96 -9.81 7.26
N SER A 159 -3.75 -10.36 6.08
CA SER A 159 -4.50 -11.51 5.59
C SER A 159 -4.00 -12.85 6.15
N LEU A 160 -2.70 -13.01 6.34
CA LEU A 160 -2.08 -14.28 6.68
C LEU A 160 -1.83 -14.47 8.18
N LEU A 161 -1.55 -13.39 8.92
CA LEU A 161 -1.22 -13.47 10.33
C LEU A 161 -2.48 -13.28 11.17
N LYS A 162 -2.97 -14.39 11.75
CA LYS A 162 -4.16 -14.38 12.59
C LYS A 162 -3.81 -13.84 13.98
N ASP A 163 -4.77 -13.13 14.59
CA ASP A 163 -4.68 -12.65 15.98
C ASP A 163 -3.49 -11.68 16.25
N ILE A 164 -2.88 -11.14 15.19
CA ILE A 164 -1.86 -10.10 15.34
C ILE A 164 -2.51 -8.77 15.77
N LYS A 165 -1.91 -8.09 16.74
CA LYS A 165 -2.43 -6.84 17.31
C LYS A 165 -2.51 -5.71 16.27
N ASN A 166 -1.46 -5.57 15.48
CA ASN A 166 -1.34 -4.65 14.34
C ASN A 166 -0.26 -5.16 13.39
N CYS A 167 -0.13 -4.54 12.21
CA CYS A 167 0.86 -4.91 11.21
C CYS A 167 2.03 -3.90 11.15
N LYS A 168 2.49 -3.36 12.27
CA LYS A 168 3.76 -2.62 12.31
C LYS A 168 4.92 -3.60 12.19
N LEU A 169 6.04 -3.16 11.63
CA LEU A 169 7.20 -4.01 11.36
C LEU A 169 7.69 -4.74 12.61
N ASP A 170 7.84 -4.02 13.73
CA ASP A 170 8.21 -4.55 15.03
C ASP A 170 7.25 -5.62 15.57
N THR A 171 5.96 -5.35 15.42
CA THR A 171 4.92 -6.27 15.87
C THR A 171 4.91 -7.55 15.04
N VAL A 172 5.11 -7.43 13.73
CA VAL A 172 5.21 -8.59 12.82
C VAL A 172 6.47 -9.38 13.10
N ALA A 173 7.62 -8.73 13.26
CA ALA A 173 8.88 -9.37 13.61
C ALA A 173 8.77 -10.15 14.94
N SER A 174 8.19 -9.53 15.97
CA SER A 174 7.93 -10.16 17.27
C SER A 174 6.97 -11.35 17.15
N TYR A 175 5.89 -11.22 16.37
CA TYR A 175 4.92 -12.30 16.13
C TYR A 175 5.59 -13.51 15.46
N LEU A 176 6.50 -13.27 14.51
CA LEU A 176 7.27 -14.30 13.82
C LEU A 176 8.48 -14.79 14.62
N LYS A 177 8.74 -14.23 15.81
CA LYS A 177 9.86 -14.54 16.70
C LYS A 177 11.23 -14.31 16.03
N LEU A 178 11.34 -13.28 15.22
CA LEU A 178 12.60 -12.84 14.63
C LEU A 178 13.50 -12.20 15.68
N LYS A 179 14.79 -12.09 15.38
CA LYS A 179 15.75 -11.44 16.28
C LYS A 179 15.42 -9.95 16.48
N PRO A 180 15.65 -9.39 17.66
CA PRO A 180 15.56 -7.95 17.87
C PRO A 180 16.49 -7.18 16.91
N PHE A 181 16.06 -6.04 16.42
CA PHE A 181 16.78 -5.18 15.48
C PHE A 181 16.64 -3.71 15.87
N ASN A 182 17.47 -2.85 15.28
CA ASN A 182 17.40 -1.41 15.49
C ASN A 182 16.38 -0.81 14.54
N HIS A 183 15.27 -0.32 15.08
CA HIS A 183 14.29 0.39 14.31
C HIS A 183 14.79 1.76 13.85
N HIS A 184 14.24 2.21 12.71
CA HIS A 184 14.52 3.52 12.12
C HIS A 184 15.93 3.66 11.56
N ARG A 185 16.44 2.58 11.00
CA ARG A 185 17.58 2.52 10.10
C ARG A 185 17.15 1.69 8.89
N ALA A 186 17.24 2.29 7.71
CA ALA A 186 16.68 1.69 6.50
C ALA A 186 17.27 0.30 6.16
N ASP A 187 18.56 0.07 6.43
CA ASP A 187 19.21 -1.23 6.21
C ASP A 187 18.71 -2.31 7.18
N ASP A 188 18.57 -1.98 8.47
CA ASP A 188 18.06 -2.90 9.49
C ASP A 188 16.57 -3.23 9.23
N ASP A 189 15.76 -2.22 8.92
CA ASP A 189 14.33 -2.37 8.62
C ASP A 189 14.13 -3.18 7.32
N ALA A 190 14.92 -2.95 6.27
CA ALA A 190 14.92 -3.74 5.05
C ALA A 190 15.33 -5.21 5.28
N ALA A 191 16.33 -5.46 6.13
CA ALA A 191 16.77 -6.81 6.47
C ALA A 191 15.69 -7.60 7.21
N VAL A 192 15.05 -6.97 8.20
CA VAL A 192 13.92 -7.58 8.93
C VAL A 192 12.73 -7.79 8.03
N LEU A 193 12.42 -6.84 7.15
CA LEU A 193 11.39 -7.01 6.13
C LEU A 193 11.70 -8.21 5.23
N GLY A 194 12.97 -8.42 4.88
CA GLY A 194 13.41 -9.60 4.13
C GLY A 194 13.04 -10.92 4.83
N GLU A 195 13.37 -11.05 6.11
CA GLU A 195 13.01 -12.23 6.91
C GLU A 195 11.49 -12.38 7.06
N ILE A 196 10.76 -11.28 7.28
CA ILE A 196 9.29 -11.28 7.32
C ILE A 196 8.74 -11.78 5.99
N PHE A 197 9.22 -11.24 4.87
CA PHE A 197 8.69 -11.57 3.56
C PHE A 197 8.95 -13.03 3.17
N LEU A 198 10.08 -13.60 3.54
CA LEU A 198 10.35 -15.05 3.39
C LEU A 198 9.30 -15.90 4.12
N ASN A 199 8.93 -15.52 5.34
CA ASN A 199 7.86 -16.18 6.08
C ASN A 199 6.48 -16.01 5.40
N LEU A 200 6.21 -14.82 4.84
CA LEU A 200 4.96 -14.55 4.12
C LEU A 200 4.88 -15.35 2.82
N ILE A 201 5.98 -15.47 2.06
CA ILE A 201 6.05 -16.31 0.84
C ILE A 201 5.70 -17.76 1.17
N ALA A 202 6.32 -18.33 2.21
CA ALA A 202 6.03 -19.70 2.63
C ALA A 202 4.53 -19.90 2.90
N ARG A 203 3.90 -18.99 3.66
CA ARG A 203 2.46 -19.03 3.96
C ARG A 203 1.58 -18.80 2.72
N LEU A 204 1.98 -17.90 1.81
CA LEU A 204 1.28 -17.70 0.53
C LEU A 204 1.24 -18.97 -0.30
N LYS A 205 2.35 -19.72 -0.34
CA LYS A 205 2.46 -20.99 -1.04
C LYS A 205 1.69 -22.09 -0.33
N ASP A 206 1.92 -22.29 0.96
CA ASP A 206 1.41 -23.42 1.72
C ASP A 206 -0.08 -23.27 2.06
N ASP A 207 -0.50 -22.07 2.52
CA ASP A 207 -1.87 -21.85 3.00
C ASP A 207 -2.82 -21.36 1.90
N ARG A 208 -2.29 -20.76 0.83
CA ARG A 208 -3.09 -20.09 -0.22
C ARG A 208 -2.86 -20.65 -1.62
N GLY A 209 -1.83 -21.48 -1.82
CA GLY A 209 -1.52 -22.10 -3.11
C GLY A 209 -1.01 -21.13 -4.17
N ALA A 210 -0.57 -19.91 -3.77
CA ALA A 210 0.01 -18.94 -4.67
C ALA A 210 1.37 -19.44 -5.19
N LYS A 211 1.63 -19.27 -6.48
CA LYS A 211 2.89 -19.69 -7.12
C LYS A 211 3.68 -18.53 -7.69
N THR A 212 2.97 -17.48 -8.09
CA THR A 212 3.54 -16.30 -8.74
C THR A 212 3.10 -15.03 -8.03
N VAL A 213 3.79 -13.93 -8.31
CA VAL A 213 3.40 -12.60 -7.81
C VAL A 213 1.99 -12.22 -8.27
N ALA A 214 1.60 -12.61 -9.50
CA ALA A 214 0.25 -12.37 -10.01
C ALA A 214 -0.85 -13.06 -9.18
N ASP A 215 -0.54 -14.17 -8.52
CA ASP A 215 -1.52 -14.91 -7.71
C ASP A 215 -1.80 -14.24 -6.38
N ILE A 216 -0.89 -13.39 -5.86
CA ILE A 216 -0.96 -12.85 -4.49
C ILE A 216 -2.29 -12.12 -4.25
N ASN A 217 -2.66 -11.16 -5.11
CA ASN A 217 -3.88 -10.38 -4.93
C ASN A 217 -5.13 -11.26 -4.88
N SER A 218 -5.18 -12.31 -5.70
CA SER A 218 -6.28 -13.29 -5.71
C SER A 218 -6.23 -14.19 -4.48
N ALA A 219 -5.05 -14.60 -4.04
CA ALA A 219 -4.86 -15.41 -2.85
C ALA A 219 -5.22 -14.66 -1.55
N LEU A 220 -5.08 -13.34 -1.55
CA LEU A 220 -5.49 -12.46 -0.45
C LEU A 220 -6.95 -12.02 -0.54
N ALA A 221 -7.57 -12.11 -1.72
CA ALA A 221 -8.99 -11.83 -1.92
C ALA A 221 -9.80 -12.80 -1.05
N GLY A 222 -10.70 -12.26 -0.21
CA GLY A 222 -11.52 -13.06 0.71
C GLY A 222 -11.25 -12.80 2.19
N GLY A 223 -10.52 -11.74 2.53
CA GLY A 223 -10.63 -11.16 3.88
C GLY A 223 -12.10 -10.85 4.13
N ASP A 224 -12.66 -11.32 5.27
CA ASP A 224 -14.05 -11.06 5.62
C ASP A 224 -14.31 -9.54 5.64
N PRO A 225 -15.08 -8.97 4.68
CA PRO A 225 -15.34 -7.52 4.64
C PRO A 225 -15.94 -6.99 5.94
N LYS A 226 -16.52 -7.88 6.76
CA LYS A 226 -17.07 -7.54 8.07
C LYS A 226 -16.01 -7.19 9.10
N LYS A 227 -14.75 -7.59 8.88
CA LYS A 227 -13.62 -7.35 9.81
C LYS A 227 -12.70 -6.21 9.36
N LEU A 228 -12.85 -5.74 8.12
CA LEU A 228 -12.03 -4.66 7.58
C LEU A 228 -12.48 -3.28 8.11
N PRO A 229 -11.62 -2.26 8.14
CA PRO A 229 -12.03 -0.88 8.42
C PRO A 229 -13.11 -0.41 7.46
N ALA A 230 -14.07 0.36 7.95
CA ALA A 230 -15.11 0.96 7.12
C ALA A 230 -14.90 2.49 7.07
N TYR A 231 -15.05 3.04 5.87
CA TYR A 231 -14.91 4.46 5.57
C TYR A 231 -16.22 5.02 5.05
N HIS A 232 -16.47 6.31 5.28
CA HIS A 232 -17.65 6.96 4.74
C HIS A 232 -17.44 7.31 3.25
N GLN A 233 -18.41 6.99 2.43
CA GLN A 233 -18.37 7.23 0.99
C GLN A 233 -19.74 7.68 0.46
N ILE A 234 -19.76 8.71 -0.37
CA ILE A 234 -20.99 9.17 -1.05
C ILE A 234 -21.14 8.42 -2.39
N ILE A 235 -22.32 7.88 -2.63
CA ILE A 235 -22.70 7.26 -3.90
C ILE A 235 -23.94 7.97 -4.41
N LEU A 236 -23.86 8.59 -5.61
CA LEU A 236 -24.95 9.32 -6.25
C LEU A 236 -25.35 8.65 -7.57
N VAL A 237 -26.64 8.69 -7.88
CA VAL A 237 -27.21 8.11 -9.09
C VAL A 237 -27.15 9.10 -10.25
N LYS A 238 -26.61 8.68 -11.39
CA LYS A 238 -26.56 9.46 -12.64
C LYS A 238 -27.78 9.20 -13.55
N ASN A 239 -28.28 7.95 -13.56
CA ASN A 239 -29.30 7.48 -14.49
C ASN A 239 -30.05 6.24 -13.94
N GLN A 240 -30.99 5.71 -14.69
CA GLN A 240 -31.82 4.55 -14.28
C GLN A 240 -30.99 3.27 -14.02
N THR A 241 -29.91 3.06 -14.78
CA THR A 241 -28.98 1.94 -14.54
C THR A 241 -28.32 2.10 -13.18
N GLY A 242 -27.85 3.31 -12.86
CA GLY A 242 -27.27 3.63 -11.54
C GLY A 242 -28.27 3.44 -10.41
N LEU A 243 -29.56 3.79 -10.60
CA LEU A 243 -30.58 3.56 -9.57
C LEU A 243 -30.77 2.06 -9.26
N LYS A 244 -30.84 1.23 -10.31
CA LYS A 244 -30.90 -0.24 -10.13
C LYS A 244 -29.65 -0.77 -9.42
N ASN A 245 -28.48 -0.29 -9.81
CA ASN A 245 -27.22 -0.69 -9.22
C ASN A 245 -27.10 -0.24 -7.77
N LEU A 246 -27.58 0.97 -7.43
CA LEU A 246 -27.62 1.44 -6.06
C LEU A 246 -28.46 0.50 -5.16
N TYR A 247 -29.64 0.09 -5.62
CA TYR A 247 -30.47 -0.87 -4.89
C TYR A 247 -29.78 -2.22 -4.70
N ARG A 248 -29.03 -2.71 -5.69
CA ARG A 248 -28.26 -3.95 -5.57
C ARG A 248 -27.17 -3.82 -4.51
N ILE A 249 -26.41 -2.72 -4.53
CA ILE A 249 -25.36 -2.44 -3.54
C ILE A 249 -25.96 -2.40 -2.12
N ILE A 250 -27.09 -1.72 -1.94
CA ILE A 250 -27.80 -1.67 -0.65
C ILE A 250 -28.21 -3.07 -0.19
N SER A 251 -28.80 -3.86 -1.10
CA SER A 251 -29.22 -5.24 -0.79
C SER A 251 -28.06 -6.12 -0.40
N GLU A 252 -26.94 -6.09 -1.14
CA GLU A 252 -25.73 -6.81 -0.81
C GLU A 252 -25.20 -6.43 0.58
N GLY A 253 -25.11 -5.14 0.87
CA GLY A 253 -24.67 -4.64 2.17
C GLY A 253 -25.50 -5.15 3.34
N HIS A 254 -26.82 -5.23 3.19
CA HIS A 254 -27.73 -5.68 4.24
C HIS A 254 -27.80 -7.20 4.35
N LEU A 255 -27.81 -7.92 3.23
CA LEU A 255 -28.01 -9.38 3.22
C LEU A 255 -26.72 -10.15 3.50
N HIS A 256 -25.59 -9.68 2.98
CA HIS A 256 -24.34 -10.45 2.98
C HIS A 256 -23.21 -9.80 3.78
N TYR A 257 -23.18 -8.47 3.87
CA TYR A 257 -22.06 -7.74 4.48
C TYR A 257 -22.44 -6.89 5.70
N PHE A 258 -23.51 -7.25 6.39
CA PHE A 258 -23.92 -6.53 7.60
C PHE A 258 -23.04 -6.88 8.80
N TYR A 259 -22.41 -5.86 9.40
CA TYR A 259 -21.72 -5.96 10.68
C TYR A 259 -21.84 -4.63 11.42
N ARG A 260 -22.75 -4.53 12.41
CA ARG A 260 -23.18 -3.31 13.09
C ARG A 260 -23.86 -2.30 12.15
N THR A 261 -23.36 -2.13 10.95
CA THR A 261 -23.89 -1.32 9.83
C THR A 261 -23.81 -2.13 8.54
N PRO A 262 -24.66 -1.83 7.52
CA PRO A 262 -24.53 -2.44 6.20
C PRO A 262 -23.24 -1.94 5.52
N ARG A 263 -22.33 -2.85 5.22
CA ARG A 263 -21.04 -2.53 4.59
C ARG A 263 -21.12 -2.64 3.07
N THR A 264 -20.38 -1.79 2.40
CA THR A 264 -20.26 -1.77 0.94
C THR A 264 -18.84 -2.15 0.54
N PRO A 265 -18.56 -3.44 0.24
CA PRO A 265 -17.26 -3.87 -0.26
C PRO A 265 -16.92 -3.22 -1.59
N LYS A 266 -15.64 -2.90 -1.81
CA LYS A 266 -15.13 -2.36 -3.07
C LYS A 266 -15.40 -3.30 -4.24
N SER A 267 -15.31 -4.62 -4.02
CA SER A 267 -15.65 -5.65 -5.02
C SER A 267 -17.09 -5.51 -5.51
N VAL A 268 -18.05 -5.37 -4.58
CA VAL A 268 -19.47 -5.17 -4.89
C VAL A 268 -19.68 -3.83 -5.59
N LEU A 269 -19.07 -2.76 -5.07
CA LEU A 269 -19.15 -1.44 -5.69
C LEU A 269 -18.59 -1.43 -7.11
N SER A 270 -17.48 -2.12 -7.37
CA SER A 270 -16.87 -2.24 -8.69
C SER A 270 -17.77 -2.99 -9.66
N GLN A 271 -18.42 -4.06 -9.21
CA GLN A 271 -19.35 -4.85 -10.01
C GLN A 271 -20.57 -4.04 -10.47
N TYR A 272 -21.09 -3.16 -9.62
CA TYR A 272 -22.29 -2.38 -9.86
C TYR A 272 -22.04 -0.88 -10.08
N ARG A 273 -20.82 -0.50 -10.51
CA ARG A 273 -20.40 0.90 -10.63
C ARG A 273 -21.11 1.68 -11.74
N GLU A 274 -21.61 1.02 -12.76
CA GLU A 274 -22.20 1.68 -13.92
C GLU A 274 -23.39 2.59 -13.52
N GLY A 275 -23.38 3.82 -14.02
CA GLY A 275 -24.41 4.82 -13.76
C GLY A 275 -24.34 5.49 -12.38
N LEU A 276 -23.25 5.29 -11.63
CA LEU A 276 -23.01 5.89 -10.33
C LEU A 276 -21.86 6.92 -10.37
N LEU A 277 -21.96 7.94 -9.52
CA LEU A 277 -20.90 8.85 -9.12
C LEU A 277 -20.47 8.48 -7.70
N ILE A 278 -19.16 8.44 -7.46
CA ILE A 278 -18.60 8.07 -6.16
C ILE A 278 -17.70 9.20 -5.70
N GLY A 279 -17.86 9.60 -4.45
CA GLY A 279 -17.08 10.64 -3.81
C GLY A 279 -16.74 10.30 -2.37
N SER A 280 -15.71 10.96 -1.82
CA SER A 280 -15.43 10.94 -0.39
C SER A 280 -16.52 11.70 0.36
N ALA A 281 -16.93 11.21 1.54
CA ALA A 281 -18.03 11.81 2.29
C ALA A 281 -17.54 12.91 3.26
N CYS A 282 -16.66 12.55 4.19
CA CYS A 282 -16.19 13.41 5.28
C CYS A 282 -14.76 13.04 5.67
N GLU A 283 -14.25 13.56 6.78
CA GLU A 283 -12.95 13.22 7.36
C GLU A 283 -12.78 11.72 7.69
N ALA A 284 -13.88 10.97 7.80
CA ALA A 284 -13.87 9.51 7.94
C ALA A 284 -13.89 8.79 6.57
N GLY A 285 -13.69 9.49 5.46
CA GLY A 285 -13.55 8.92 4.13
C GLY A 285 -12.18 8.31 3.88
N GLU A 286 -12.07 7.44 2.85
CA GLU A 286 -10.80 6.77 2.50
C GLU A 286 -9.71 7.75 2.00
N LEU A 287 -10.09 8.95 1.57
CA LEU A 287 -9.18 9.93 0.95
C LEU A 287 -8.65 10.99 1.93
N PHE A 288 -8.88 10.85 3.23
CA PHE A 288 -8.41 11.76 4.27
C PHE A 288 -7.44 11.08 5.23
#